data_0e0697566264f6a4a3ac4af0af9fa018
#
_entry.id   0e0697566264f6a4a3ac4af0af9fa018
#
_cell.length_a   1.000
_cell.length_b   1.000
_cell.length_c   1.000
_cell.angle_alpha   90.00
_cell.angle_beta   90.00
_cell.angle_gamma   90.00
#
_symmetry.space_group_name_H-M   'P 1'
#
loop_
_entity.id
_entity.type
_entity.pdbx_description
1 polymer ?
#
loop_
_entity_poly.entity_id
_entity_poly.type
_entity_poly.pdbx_seq_one_letter_code
_entity_poly.pdbx_strand_id
1 'polypeptide(L)'
;PYFKKAEDQQRGEDEFHGVGGPLAVSDVYEKHPLAAAFIESAVEAGFERNDDFNGAEQEGFGYYQITQRNGRRESTARAFLNPAKARPNLTVISRAHATKILTEGKRAVGVAFEVDGIANEERANAEVIVSAGAVQSPQMLELSGIGQPALLREHGIDVVHELAGVGENYRDHYASRMNWRVNKPITLNEETRGLNLVKEAVKWAFTRRGVLTWTAGVGHGFMKTREELETPDVQFFFVHGSFKSSADRKLDKEPGMTLACYQCRPESQGSIHIGGGNPYDAPKIRPNFLANKLDQDTLVAGLNLCRKIGQTKALGQYVDHEMNPGADVTDDAG
;
A
#
# COMPACT_ATOMS: atom_id res chain seq x y z
N PRO A 1 -10.08 -19.69 0.18
CA PRO A 1 -9.87 -20.49 1.40
C PRO A 1 -8.80 -19.91 2.35
N TYR A 2 -7.64 -19.45 1.81
CA TYR A 2 -6.53 -18.98 2.65
C TYR A 2 -6.78 -17.64 3.33
N PHE A 3 -7.47 -16.70 2.69
CA PHE A 3 -7.86 -15.43 3.30
C PHE A 3 -8.78 -15.69 4.50
N LYS A 4 -9.86 -16.47 4.34
CA LYS A 4 -10.75 -16.85 5.43
C LYS A 4 -10.02 -17.57 6.58
N LYS A 5 -9.05 -18.47 6.27
CA LYS A 5 -8.24 -19.15 7.28
C LYS A 5 -7.34 -18.21 8.08
N ALA A 6 -6.85 -17.15 7.46
CA ALA A 6 -5.95 -16.17 8.09
C ALA A 6 -6.70 -15.11 8.90
N GLU A 7 -7.94 -14.81 8.53
CA GLU A 7 -8.74 -13.71 9.03
C GLU A 7 -9.45 -14.01 10.36
N ASP A 8 -9.51 -13.00 11.21
CA ASP A 8 -10.39 -12.93 12.38
C ASP A 8 -11.25 -11.67 12.23
N GLN A 9 -12.36 -11.83 11.47
CA GLN A 9 -13.24 -10.75 11.08
C GLN A 9 -14.13 -10.32 12.25
N GLN A 10 -14.06 -9.03 12.62
CA GLN A 10 -14.85 -8.47 13.72
C GLN A 10 -16.37 -8.58 13.50
N ARG A 11 -16.82 -8.53 12.24
CA ARG A 11 -18.25 -8.56 11.88
C ARG A 11 -18.84 -9.97 11.90
N GLY A 12 -18.00 -10.99 12.03
CA GLY A 12 -18.41 -12.40 12.03
C GLY A 12 -18.03 -13.14 10.76
N GLU A 13 -18.37 -14.44 10.74
CA GLU A 13 -18.13 -15.32 9.59
C GLU A 13 -19.27 -15.24 8.59
N ASP A 14 -18.93 -15.26 7.29
CA ASP A 14 -19.88 -15.38 6.18
C ASP A 14 -19.26 -16.13 4.98
N GLU A 15 -19.84 -16.01 3.79
CA GLU A 15 -19.33 -16.64 2.57
C GLU A 15 -17.92 -16.17 2.24
N PHE A 16 -17.59 -14.89 2.46
CA PHE A 16 -16.34 -14.24 2.07
C PHE A 16 -15.33 -14.17 3.22
N HIS A 17 -15.79 -14.08 4.46
CA HIS A 17 -15.00 -13.79 5.66
C HIS A 17 -14.87 -14.95 6.60
N GLY A 18 -13.73 -15.01 7.32
CA GLY A 18 -13.44 -16.00 8.35
C GLY A 18 -13.25 -15.38 9.73
N VAL A 19 -13.47 -16.18 10.76
CA VAL A 19 -13.22 -15.82 12.17
C VAL A 19 -12.24 -16.80 12.82
N GLY A 20 -11.59 -16.35 13.89
CA GLY A 20 -10.65 -17.18 14.66
C GLY A 20 -9.29 -17.36 14.01
N GLY A 21 -9.02 -16.73 12.86
CA GLY A 21 -7.69 -16.68 12.28
C GLY A 21 -6.74 -15.77 13.06
N PRO A 22 -5.44 -15.81 12.78
CA PRO A 22 -4.44 -15.03 13.53
C PRO A 22 -4.47 -13.52 13.22
N LEU A 23 -4.97 -13.11 12.05
CA LEU A 23 -4.94 -11.72 11.58
C LEU A 23 -6.29 -11.03 11.86
N ALA A 24 -6.33 -10.15 12.85
CA ALA A 24 -7.54 -9.38 13.13
C ALA A 24 -7.84 -8.38 12.03
N VAL A 25 -9.10 -8.37 11.60
CA VAL A 25 -9.69 -7.37 10.69
C VAL A 25 -10.85 -6.69 11.43
N SER A 26 -10.80 -5.39 11.56
CA SER A 26 -11.78 -4.63 12.33
C SER A 26 -12.24 -3.38 11.60
N ASP A 27 -13.42 -2.89 11.99
CA ASP A 27 -13.86 -1.56 11.60
C ASP A 27 -12.98 -0.47 12.22
N VAL A 28 -12.94 0.71 11.59
CA VAL A 28 -12.33 1.88 12.21
C VAL A 28 -13.11 2.27 13.47
N TYR A 29 -12.42 2.44 14.60
CA TYR A 29 -13.08 2.70 15.89
C TYR A 29 -13.77 4.06 15.97
N GLU A 30 -13.23 5.04 15.29
CA GLU A 30 -13.80 6.40 15.27
C GLU A 30 -13.91 6.88 13.82
N LYS A 31 -15.10 7.36 13.46
CA LYS A 31 -15.40 7.90 12.13
C LYS A 31 -15.14 9.40 12.16
N HIS A 32 -14.25 9.87 11.27
CA HIS A 32 -13.96 11.31 11.18
C HIS A 32 -15.05 12.05 10.38
N PRO A 33 -15.46 13.26 10.77
CA PRO A 33 -16.52 14.01 10.06
C PRO A 33 -16.23 14.25 8.58
N LEU A 34 -14.97 14.55 8.22
CA LEU A 34 -14.58 14.72 6.81
C LEU A 34 -14.65 13.41 6.03
N ALA A 35 -14.34 12.26 6.64
CA ALA A 35 -14.48 10.96 5.97
C ALA A 35 -15.95 10.58 5.79
N ALA A 36 -16.82 10.91 6.76
CA ALA A 36 -18.26 10.75 6.60
C ALA A 36 -18.79 11.64 5.47
N ALA A 37 -18.36 12.91 5.42
CA ALA A 37 -18.71 13.84 4.36
C ALA A 37 -18.23 13.38 2.98
N PHE A 38 -17.03 12.79 2.90
CA PHE A 38 -16.52 12.19 1.65
C PHE A 38 -17.42 11.07 1.13
N ILE A 39 -17.83 10.14 2.00
CA ILE A 39 -18.69 9.02 1.60
C ILE A 39 -20.06 9.54 1.17
N GLU A 40 -20.64 10.49 1.93
CA GLU A 40 -21.90 11.12 1.55
C GLU A 40 -21.80 11.91 0.25
N SER A 41 -20.67 12.56 0.00
CA SER A 41 -20.36 13.25 -1.26
C SER A 41 -20.35 12.31 -2.46
N ALA A 42 -19.82 11.11 -2.28
CA ALA A 42 -19.88 10.09 -3.32
C ALA A 42 -21.31 9.67 -3.62
N VAL A 43 -22.16 9.51 -2.57
CA VAL A 43 -23.58 9.22 -2.74
C VAL A 43 -24.32 10.37 -3.43
N GLU A 44 -24.08 11.63 -3.04
CA GLU A 44 -24.63 12.82 -3.73
C GLU A 44 -24.18 12.89 -5.20
N ALA A 45 -22.99 12.39 -5.53
CA ALA A 45 -22.47 12.30 -6.89
C ALA A 45 -23.07 11.13 -7.71
N GLY A 46 -23.92 10.30 -7.09
CA GLY A 46 -24.64 9.20 -7.74
C GLY A 46 -23.98 7.84 -7.59
N PHE A 47 -23.06 7.68 -6.63
CA PHE A 47 -22.39 6.40 -6.38
C PHE A 47 -23.00 5.66 -5.19
N GLU A 48 -22.88 4.34 -5.21
CA GLU A 48 -23.41 3.50 -4.14
C GLU A 48 -22.51 3.52 -2.89
N ARG A 49 -23.13 3.32 -1.74
CA ARG A 49 -22.39 3.05 -0.51
C ARG A 49 -22.00 1.57 -0.44
N ASN A 50 -20.77 1.30 -0.05
CA ASN A 50 -20.30 -0.07 0.17
C ASN A 50 -19.61 -0.15 1.54
N ASP A 51 -20.12 -1.01 2.39
CA ASP A 51 -19.57 -1.26 3.73
C ASP A 51 -18.57 -2.43 3.75
N ASP A 52 -18.47 -3.18 2.62
CA ASP A 52 -17.60 -4.34 2.50
C ASP A 52 -17.03 -4.53 1.09
N PHE A 53 -15.82 -4.06 0.87
CA PHE A 53 -15.12 -4.17 -0.42
C PHE A 53 -14.55 -5.57 -0.72
N ASN A 54 -14.58 -6.48 0.25
CA ASN A 54 -14.10 -7.85 0.13
C ASN A 54 -15.27 -8.87 0.11
N GLY A 55 -16.51 -8.37 0.05
CA GLY A 55 -17.71 -9.15 -0.11
C GLY A 55 -18.03 -9.47 -1.56
N ALA A 56 -19.32 -9.66 -1.86
CA ALA A 56 -19.83 -9.98 -3.20
C ALA A 56 -19.56 -8.87 -4.22
N GLU A 57 -19.69 -7.60 -3.79
CA GLU A 57 -19.53 -6.41 -4.63
C GLU A 57 -18.40 -5.54 -4.11
N GLN A 58 -17.50 -5.18 -5.03
CA GLN A 58 -16.37 -4.30 -4.69
C GLN A 58 -16.70 -2.82 -4.96
N GLU A 59 -17.58 -2.52 -5.90
CA GLU A 59 -17.90 -1.15 -6.30
C GLU A 59 -18.62 -0.37 -5.20
N GLY A 60 -18.30 0.91 -5.08
CA GLY A 60 -18.93 1.82 -4.12
C GLY A 60 -17.95 2.54 -3.20
N PHE A 61 -18.49 3.29 -2.22
CA PHE A 61 -17.72 4.13 -1.29
C PHE A 61 -18.08 3.83 0.16
N GLY A 62 -17.07 3.74 1.02
CA GLY A 62 -17.26 3.41 2.42
C GLY A 62 -16.02 3.63 3.28
N TYR A 63 -16.03 3.05 4.47
CA TYR A 63 -14.88 3.03 5.35
C TYR A 63 -14.03 1.78 5.10
N TYR A 64 -12.72 1.92 5.23
CA TYR A 64 -11.84 0.75 5.32
C TYR A 64 -12.17 -0.13 6.51
N GLN A 65 -12.05 -1.43 6.34
CA GLN A 65 -11.66 -2.30 7.44
C GLN A 65 -10.14 -2.35 7.54
N ILE A 66 -9.62 -2.49 8.74
CA ILE A 66 -8.19 -2.36 9.02
C ILE A 66 -7.66 -3.56 9.82
N THR A 67 -6.40 -3.92 9.59
CA THR A 67 -5.72 -4.94 10.37
C THR A 67 -5.28 -4.36 11.71
N GLN A 68 -6.21 -4.39 12.67
CA GLN A 68 -6.04 -3.80 14.01
C GLN A 68 -6.72 -4.67 15.07
N ARG A 69 -6.08 -4.80 16.23
CA ARG A 69 -6.62 -5.42 17.43
C ARG A 69 -6.41 -4.51 18.63
N ASN A 70 -7.49 -4.15 19.33
CA ASN A 70 -7.43 -3.32 20.53
C ASN A 70 -6.66 -2.00 20.35
N GLY A 71 -6.95 -1.26 19.27
CA GLY A 71 -6.31 0.03 18.97
C GLY A 71 -4.81 -0.05 18.66
N ARG A 72 -4.32 -1.22 18.24
CA ARG A 72 -2.94 -1.45 17.81
C ARG A 72 -2.90 -2.20 16.49
N ARG A 73 -2.01 -1.77 15.61
CA ARG A 73 -1.76 -2.44 14.33
C ARG A 73 -1.46 -3.93 14.56
N GLU A 74 -2.21 -4.79 13.89
CA GLU A 74 -1.98 -6.22 13.84
C GLU A 74 -1.11 -6.53 12.62
N SER A 75 0.21 -6.48 12.83
CA SER A 75 1.17 -6.81 11.78
C SER A 75 1.31 -8.33 11.64
N THR A 76 1.84 -8.79 10.50
CA THR A 76 2.18 -10.20 10.29
C THR A 76 3.12 -10.75 11.37
N ALA A 77 4.02 -9.90 11.88
CA ALA A 77 4.87 -10.29 13.01
C ALA A 77 4.06 -10.57 14.27
N ARG A 78 3.02 -9.79 14.57
CA ARG A 78 2.14 -10.01 15.72
C ARG A 78 1.20 -11.19 15.50
N ALA A 79 0.60 -11.25 14.32
CA ALA A 79 -0.38 -12.29 13.99
C ALA A 79 0.24 -13.68 13.83
N PHE A 80 1.40 -13.80 13.19
CA PHE A 80 1.97 -15.08 12.81
C PHE A 80 3.31 -15.39 13.49
N LEU A 81 4.26 -14.43 13.49
CA LEU A 81 5.61 -14.71 13.97
C LEU A 81 5.68 -14.84 15.50
N ASN A 82 5.09 -13.91 16.25
CA ASN A 82 5.18 -13.92 17.71
C ASN A 82 4.59 -15.19 18.34
N PRO A 83 3.42 -15.70 17.91
CA PRO A 83 2.91 -16.98 18.40
C PRO A 83 3.81 -18.18 18.04
N ALA A 84 4.54 -18.10 16.92
CA ALA A 84 5.40 -19.18 16.47
C ALA A 84 6.80 -19.19 17.08
N LYS A 85 7.26 -18.10 17.67
CA LYS A 85 8.65 -17.94 18.20
C LYS A 85 9.05 -19.00 19.24
N ALA A 86 8.09 -19.53 19.97
CA ALA A 86 8.36 -20.57 20.98
C ALA A 86 8.52 -21.97 20.39
N ARG A 87 8.29 -22.13 19.09
CA ARG A 87 8.41 -23.45 18.45
C ARG A 87 9.88 -23.87 18.34
N PRO A 88 10.27 -25.09 18.76
CA PRO A 88 11.66 -25.54 18.73
C PRO A 88 12.22 -25.68 17.30
N ASN A 89 11.36 -25.79 16.29
CA ASN A 89 11.74 -25.91 14.89
C ASN A 89 11.74 -24.57 14.14
N LEU A 90 11.67 -23.41 14.82
CA LEU A 90 11.75 -22.10 14.23
C LEU A 90 12.95 -21.33 14.78
N THR A 91 13.89 -21.00 13.89
CA THR A 91 14.99 -20.07 14.17
C THR A 91 14.76 -18.76 13.41
N VAL A 92 14.86 -17.63 14.10
CA VAL A 92 14.72 -16.31 13.51
C VAL A 92 16.05 -15.54 13.67
N ILE A 93 16.72 -15.29 12.54
CA ILE A 93 17.93 -14.50 12.50
C ILE A 93 17.55 -13.09 12.02
N SER A 94 17.63 -12.13 12.92
CA SER A 94 17.32 -10.71 12.61
C SER A 94 18.59 -9.92 12.30
N ARG A 95 18.44 -8.77 11.61
CA ARG A 95 19.57 -7.94 11.12
C ARG A 95 20.50 -8.70 10.18
N ALA A 96 20.00 -9.75 9.56
CA ALA A 96 20.70 -10.55 8.56
C ALA A 96 20.41 -9.98 7.17
N HIS A 97 21.44 -9.54 6.48
CA HIS A 97 21.35 -9.13 5.08
C HIS A 97 21.65 -10.34 4.19
N ALA A 98 20.61 -10.93 3.57
CA ALA A 98 20.77 -12.02 2.64
C ALA A 98 21.46 -11.52 1.36
N THR A 99 22.55 -12.17 0.98
CA THR A 99 23.42 -11.72 -0.13
C THR A 99 23.33 -12.59 -1.35
N LYS A 100 23.04 -13.90 -1.17
CA LYS A 100 23.01 -14.86 -2.28
C LYS A 100 22.27 -16.13 -1.91
N ILE A 101 21.56 -16.72 -2.87
CA ILE A 101 21.06 -18.10 -2.79
C ILE A 101 22.21 -19.02 -3.19
N LEU A 102 22.52 -19.99 -2.34
CA LEU A 102 23.52 -21.02 -2.63
C LEU A 102 22.91 -22.10 -3.49
N THR A 103 23.64 -22.51 -4.55
CA THR A 103 23.17 -23.52 -5.49
C THR A 103 24.20 -24.62 -5.71
N GLU A 104 23.72 -25.84 -5.92
CA GLU A 104 24.51 -26.99 -6.44
C GLU A 104 23.92 -27.38 -7.81
N GLY A 105 24.60 -27.01 -8.86
CA GLY A 105 24.02 -26.99 -10.20
C GLY A 105 22.81 -26.05 -10.25
N LYS A 106 21.60 -26.57 -10.53
CA LYS A 106 20.34 -25.81 -10.57
C LYS A 106 19.48 -25.95 -9.30
N ARG A 107 19.97 -26.65 -8.28
CA ARG A 107 19.25 -26.83 -7.02
C ARG A 107 19.66 -25.78 -6.00
N ALA A 108 18.70 -25.06 -5.44
CA ALA A 108 18.93 -24.20 -4.27
C ALA A 108 19.18 -25.05 -3.02
N VAL A 109 20.31 -24.82 -2.34
CA VAL A 109 20.77 -25.60 -1.19
C VAL A 109 21.04 -24.78 0.06
N GLY A 110 20.78 -23.47 0.03
CA GLY A 110 21.01 -22.61 1.17
C GLY A 110 20.98 -21.14 0.83
N VAL A 111 21.35 -20.32 1.80
CA VAL A 111 21.44 -18.85 1.69
C VAL A 111 22.72 -18.36 2.33
N ALA A 112 23.45 -17.48 1.66
CA ALA A 112 24.52 -16.68 2.22
C ALA A 112 23.94 -15.36 2.73
N PHE A 113 24.41 -14.91 3.89
CA PHE A 113 23.96 -13.64 4.51
C PHE A 113 25.04 -13.06 5.41
N GLU A 114 24.90 -11.79 5.73
CA GLU A 114 25.79 -11.09 6.66
C GLU A 114 25.02 -10.63 7.90
N VAL A 115 25.63 -10.79 9.07
CA VAL A 115 25.18 -10.24 10.34
C VAL A 115 26.31 -9.41 10.93
N ASP A 116 26.06 -8.13 11.16
CA ASP A 116 27.05 -7.18 11.71
C ASP A 116 28.39 -7.21 10.94
N GLY A 117 28.35 -7.38 9.60
CA GLY A 117 29.51 -7.45 8.71
C GLY A 117 30.23 -8.80 8.67
N ILE A 118 29.70 -9.82 9.34
CA ILE A 118 30.26 -11.18 9.35
C ILE A 118 29.46 -12.05 8.39
N ALA A 119 30.15 -12.63 7.41
CA ALA A 119 29.56 -13.57 6.46
C ALA A 119 29.17 -14.89 7.13
N ASN A 120 27.97 -15.37 6.79
CA ASN A 120 27.42 -16.61 7.28
C ASN A 120 26.72 -17.36 6.15
N GLU A 121 26.52 -18.66 6.32
CA GLU A 121 25.73 -19.50 5.43
C GLU A 121 24.83 -20.42 6.21
N GLU A 122 23.59 -20.61 5.72
CA GLU A 122 22.67 -21.62 6.22
C GLU A 122 22.25 -22.56 5.09
N ARG A 123 22.28 -23.85 5.37
CA ARG A 123 21.91 -24.90 4.39
C ARG A 123 20.46 -25.29 4.54
N ALA A 124 19.80 -25.52 3.41
CA ALA A 124 18.43 -25.99 3.33
C ALA A 124 18.36 -27.43 2.82
N ASN A 125 17.70 -28.31 3.58
CA ASN A 125 17.49 -29.69 3.16
C ASN A 125 16.35 -29.87 2.16
N ALA A 126 15.30 -29.04 2.27
CA ALA A 126 14.11 -29.11 1.42
C ALA A 126 14.07 -28.00 0.38
N GLU A 127 13.94 -26.74 0.80
CA GLU A 127 13.74 -25.61 -0.11
C GLU A 127 14.25 -24.30 0.49
N VAL A 128 14.48 -23.31 -0.38
CA VAL A 128 14.73 -21.89 -0.02
C VAL A 128 13.56 -21.06 -0.50
N ILE A 129 12.91 -20.34 0.42
CA ILE A 129 11.77 -19.48 0.12
C ILE A 129 12.24 -18.02 0.10
N VAL A 130 12.13 -17.37 -1.07
CA VAL A 130 12.44 -15.96 -1.25
C VAL A 130 11.18 -15.12 -1.05
N SER A 131 11.16 -14.33 0.01
CA SER A 131 10.05 -13.41 0.36
C SER A 131 10.57 -12.00 0.65
N ALA A 132 11.54 -11.53 -0.14
CA ALA A 132 12.23 -10.25 0.07
C ALA A 132 11.46 -9.04 -0.50
N GLY A 133 10.24 -9.25 -1.00
CA GLY A 133 9.39 -8.22 -1.60
C GLY A 133 9.70 -7.98 -3.08
N ALA A 134 8.87 -7.14 -3.71
CA ALA A 134 8.90 -6.91 -5.17
C ALA A 134 10.23 -6.32 -5.66
N VAL A 135 10.94 -5.57 -4.82
CA VAL A 135 12.21 -4.92 -5.17
C VAL A 135 13.40 -5.84 -4.96
N GLN A 136 13.49 -6.50 -3.80
CA GLN A 136 14.70 -7.25 -3.45
C GLN A 136 14.65 -8.72 -3.85
N SER A 137 13.48 -9.30 -4.14
CA SER A 137 13.42 -10.68 -4.62
C SER A 137 14.07 -10.86 -6.00
N PRO A 138 13.79 -10.02 -7.03
CA PRO A 138 14.52 -10.09 -8.30
C PRO A 138 16.02 -9.78 -8.12
N GLN A 139 16.38 -8.80 -7.30
CA GLN A 139 17.79 -8.52 -6.98
C GLN A 139 18.50 -9.75 -6.41
N MET A 140 17.89 -10.44 -5.46
CA MET A 140 18.41 -11.66 -4.84
C MET A 140 18.62 -12.77 -5.87
N LEU A 141 17.68 -12.96 -6.79
CA LEU A 141 17.78 -13.95 -7.85
C LEU A 141 18.93 -13.62 -8.81
N GLU A 142 19.03 -12.37 -9.27
CA GLU A 142 20.09 -11.92 -10.17
C GLU A 142 21.48 -12.01 -9.53
N LEU A 143 21.65 -11.57 -8.29
CA LEU A 143 22.89 -11.74 -7.53
C LEU A 143 23.28 -13.22 -7.33
N SER A 144 22.31 -14.12 -7.44
CA SER A 144 22.51 -15.58 -7.35
C SER A 144 22.76 -16.25 -8.71
N GLY A 145 22.87 -15.46 -9.79
CA GLY A 145 23.10 -15.98 -11.14
C GLY A 145 21.83 -16.49 -11.84
N ILE A 146 20.64 -16.09 -11.36
CA ILE A 146 19.34 -16.46 -11.92
C ILE A 146 18.71 -15.22 -12.55
N GLY A 147 18.67 -15.16 -13.89
CA GLY A 147 18.17 -13.98 -14.60
C GLY A 147 18.57 -13.96 -16.06
N GLN A 148 18.66 -12.76 -16.63
CA GLN A 148 19.08 -12.53 -18.02
C GLN A 148 20.59 -12.68 -18.16
N PRO A 149 21.10 -13.60 -19.01
CA PRO A 149 22.54 -13.88 -19.11
C PRO A 149 23.40 -12.67 -19.48
N ALA A 150 22.91 -11.77 -20.32
CA ALA A 150 23.64 -10.58 -20.73
C ALA A 150 23.85 -9.63 -19.54
N LEU A 151 22.79 -9.35 -18.79
CA LEU A 151 22.83 -8.52 -17.58
C LEU A 151 23.74 -9.10 -16.51
N LEU A 152 23.64 -10.40 -16.25
CA LEU A 152 24.46 -11.06 -15.22
C LEU A 152 25.95 -10.96 -15.56
N ARG A 153 26.33 -11.23 -16.82
CA ARG A 153 27.74 -11.14 -17.28
C ARG A 153 28.26 -9.69 -17.25
N GLU A 154 27.42 -8.69 -17.57
CA GLU A 154 27.77 -7.27 -17.45
C GLU A 154 28.24 -6.92 -16.03
N HIS A 155 27.64 -7.55 -15.02
CA HIS A 155 27.97 -7.34 -13.61
C HIS A 155 28.96 -8.39 -13.03
N GLY A 156 29.57 -9.21 -13.88
CA GLY A 156 30.56 -10.23 -13.45
C GLY A 156 29.96 -11.39 -12.67
N ILE A 157 28.66 -11.68 -12.87
CA ILE A 157 27.94 -12.76 -12.20
C ILE A 157 27.85 -13.97 -13.13
N ASP A 158 28.27 -15.14 -12.65
CA ASP A 158 28.14 -16.39 -13.36
C ASP A 158 26.69 -16.81 -13.53
N VAL A 159 26.31 -17.25 -14.72
CA VAL A 159 24.94 -17.68 -15.03
C VAL A 159 24.69 -19.07 -14.48
N VAL A 160 23.86 -19.19 -13.47
CA VAL A 160 23.38 -20.47 -12.91
C VAL A 160 22.18 -20.95 -13.71
N HIS A 161 21.23 -20.03 -13.97
CA HIS A 161 20.02 -20.34 -14.69
C HIS A 161 19.50 -19.13 -15.47
N GLU A 162 19.32 -19.31 -16.78
CA GLU A 162 18.67 -18.30 -17.61
C GLU A 162 17.18 -18.25 -17.30
N LEU A 163 16.70 -17.07 -16.88
CA LEU A 163 15.30 -16.81 -16.57
C LEU A 163 14.97 -15.36 -16.96
N ALA A 164 14.52 -15.16 -18.19
CA ALA A 164 14.35 -13.84 -18.80
C ALA A 164 13.33 -12.93 -18.09
N GLY A 165 12.39 -13.51 -17.33
CA GLY A 165 11.34 -12.76 -16.62
C GLY A 165 11.78 -12.17 -15.27
N VAL A 166 12.98 -12.49 -14.77
CA VAL A 166 13.47 -11.91 -13.51
C VAL A 166 13.71 -10.43 -13.68
N GLY A 167 13.15 -9.64 -12.81
CA GLY A 167 13.24 -8.18 -12.84
C GLY A 167 12.31 -7.48 -13.83
N GLU A 168 11.59 -8.23 -14.67
CA GLU A 168 10.66 -7.71 -15.66
C GLU A 168 9.22 -7.62 -15.15
N ASN A 169 8.36 -6.95 -15.91
CA ASN A 169 6.92 -6.80 -15.65
C ASN A 169 6.60 -6.10 -14.32
N TYR A 170 7.46 -5.19 -13.89
CA TYR A 170 7.16 -4.35 -12.74
C TYR A 170 5.89 -3.55 -13.01
N ARG A 171 4.90 -3.69 -12.12
CA ARG A 171 3.66 -2.91 -12.13
C ARG A 171 3.41 -2.37 -10.74
N ASP A 172 2.93 -1.14 -10.66
CA ASP A 172 2.56 -0.52 -9.39
C ASP A 172 1.44 0.48 -9.60
N HIS A 173 0.70 0.78 -8.56
CA HIS A 173 -0.38 1.76 -8.57
C HIS A 173 0.17 3.18 -8.54
N TYR A 174 0.23 3.84 -9.72
CA TYR A 174 0.58 5.25 -9.80
C TYR A 174 -0.59 6.09 -9.30
N ALA A 175 -0.44 6.71 -8.14
CA ALA A 175 -1.48 7.52 -7.52
C ALA A 175 -1.33 9.00 -7.89
N SER A 176 -2.43 9.61 -8.34
CA SER A 176 -2.56 11.06 -8.43
C SER A 176 -3.50 11.60 -7.35
N ARG A 177 -3.39 12.90 -7.05
CA ARG A 177 -4.03 13.49 -5.88
C ARG A 177 -4.61 14.85 -6.20
N MET A 178 -5.79 15.10 -5.63
CA MET A 178 -6.35 16.44 -5.49
C MET A 178 -6.33 16.83 -4.02
N ASN A 179 -5.98 18.06 -3.75
CA ASN A 179 -5.91 18.61 -2.39
C ASN A 179 -6.78 19.84 -2.28
N TRP A 180 -7.45 19.96 -1.15
CA TRP A 180 -8.26 21.12 -0.82
C TRP A 180 -7.85 21.70 0.52
N ARG A 181 -7.91 23.02 0.64
CA ARG A 181 -7.86 23.71 1.91
C ARG A 181 -9.21 23.53 2.61
N VAL A 182 -9.14 23.22 3.90
CA VAL A 182 -10.34 23.01 4.75
C VAL A 182 -10.57 24.26 5.60
N ASN A 183 -11.82 24.73 5.67
CA ASN A 183 -12.21 25.95 6.38
C ASN A 183 -12.36 25.79 7.89
N LYS A 184 -12.08 24.59 8.44
CA LYS A 184 -12.15 24.28 9.88
C LYS A 184 -10.89 23.53 10.33
N PRO A 185 -10.38 23.79 11.55
CA PRO A 185 -9.19 23.14 12.10
C PRO A 185 -9.53 21.75 12.69
N ILE A 186 -9.99 20.82 11.84
CA ILE A 186 -10.43 19.48 12.23
C ILE A 186 -9.68 18.39 11.45
N THR A 187 -8.47 18.67 10.98
CA THR A 187 -7.72 17.75 10.14
C THR A 187 -6.53 17.13 10.89
N LEU A 188 -5.95 16.08 10.33
CA LEU A 188 -4.71 15.49 10.88
C LEU A 188 -3.59 16.52 11.03
N ASN A 189 -3.63 17.60 10.23
CA ASN A 189 -2.62 18.64 10.25
C ASN A 189 -2.53 19.33 11.62
N GLU A 190 -3.66 19.56 12.30
CA GLU A 190 -3.71 20.15 13.63
C GLU A 190 -3.70 19.10 14.74
N GLU A 191 -4.41 17.98 14.55
CA GLU A 191 -4.57 16.95 15.59
C GLU A 191 -3.26 16.25 15.95
N THR A 192 -2.31 16.17 14.98
CA THR A 192 -1.02 15.49 15.18
C THR A 192 0.12 16.42 15.57
N ARG A 193 -0.17 17.64 16.07
CA ARG A 193 0.86 18.64 16.44
C ARG A 193 0.75 19.15 17.87
N GLY A 194 1.91 19.51 18.41
CA GLY A 194 2.03 20.23 19.69
C GLY A 194 1.26 19.53 20.81
N LEU A 195 0.48 20.29 21.55
CA LEU A 195 -0.30 19.80 22.69
C LEU A 195 -1.43 18.84 22.26
N ASN A 196 -1.96 18.97 21.04
CA ASN A 196 -2.97 18.05 20.54
C ASN A 196 -2.42 16.64 20.38
N LEU A 197 -1.21 16.49 19.86
CA LEU A 197 -0.54 15.17 19.76
C LEU A 197 -0.36 14.54 21.16
N VAL A 198 0.05 15.33 22.14
CA VAL A 198 0.18 14.85 23.54
C VAL A 198 -1.16 14.39 24.08
N LYS A 199 -2.23 15.18 23.87
CA LYS A 199 -3.60 14.82 24.27
C LYS A 199 -4.05 13.51 23.61
N GLU A 200 -3.82 13.36 22.30
CA GLU A 200 -4.17 12.14 21.56
C GLU A 200 -3.33 10.93 22.01
N ALA A 201 -2.05 11.12 22.34
CA ALA A 201 -1.21 10.06 22.91
C ALA A 201 -1.72 9.59 24.27
N VAL A 202 -2.12 10.52 25.14
CA VAL A 202 -2.75 10.20 26.44
C VAL A 202 -4.09 9.49 26.23
N LYS A 203 -4.96 10.02 25.35
CA LYS A 203 -6.23 9.38 24.99
C LYS A 203 -6.00 7.93 24.54
N TRP A 204 -5.07 7.71 23.62
CA TRP A 204 -4.75 6.36 23.14
C TRP A 204 -4.20 5.46 24.25
N ALA A 205 -3.33 5.98 25.13
CA ALA A 205 -2.74 5.19 26.20
C ALA A 205 -3.80 4.60 27.13
N PHE A 206 -4.84 5.37 27.46
CA PHE A 206 -5.90 4.97 28.40
C PHE A 206 -7.09 4.30 27.71
N THR A 207 -7.47 4.71 26.51
CA THR A 207 -8.71 4.26 25.86
C THR A 207 -8.50 3.37 24.65
N ARG A 208 -7.28 3.33 24.09
CA ARG A 208 -6.97 2.67 22.79
C ARG A 208 -7.80 3.22 21.64
N ARG A 209 -8.16 4.50 21.68
CA ARG A 209 -8.94 5.24 20.69
C ARG A 209 -8.23 6.53 20.26
N GLY A 210 -8.79 7.24 19.28
CA GLY A 210 -8.29 8.50 18.78
C GLY A 210 -7.41 8.37 17.54
N VAL A 211 -6.82 9.48 17.15
CA VAL A 211 -6.05 9.63 15.90
C VAL A 211 -4.93 8.60 15.71
N LEU A 212 -4.34 8.11 16.81
CA LEU A 212 -3.27 7.10 16.76
C LEU A 212 -3.78 5.69 16.40
N THR A 213 -5.09 5.49 16.26
CA THR A 213 -5.69 4.24 15.78
C THR A 213 -6.06 4.29 14.31
N TRP A 214 -5.98 5.45 13.67
CA TRP A 214 -6.33 5.60 12.27
C TRP A 214 -5.19 5.17 11.33
N THR A 215 -5.57 4.78 10.12
CA THR A 215 -4.65 4.74 8.98
C THR A 215 -4.52 6.15 8.41
N ALA A 216 -3.62 6.35 7.44
CA ALA A 216 -3.45 7.64 6.77
C ALA A 216 -4.75 8.12 6.08
N GLY A 217 -5.59 7.19 5.59
CA GLY A 217 -6.91 7.46 5.06
C GLY A 217 -7.91 6.46 5.60
N VAL A 218 -9.11 6.90 5.93
CA VAL A 218 -10.18 6.03 6.46
C VAL A 218 -11.38 5.91 5.52
N GLY A 219 -11.54 6.83 4.56
CA GLY A 219 -12.53 6.77 3.50
C GLY A 219 -11.94 6.13 2.24
N HIS A 220 -12.74 5.36 1.54
CA HIS A 220 -12.31 4.54 0.43
C HIS A 220 -13.40 4.38 -0.61
N GLY A 221 -13.04 4.02 -1.83
CA GLY A 221 -14.00 3.67 -2.87
C GLY A 221 -13.35 2.93 -4.03
N PHE A 222 -14.16 2.16 -4.72
CA PHE A 222 -13.83 1.52 -5.99
C PHE A 222 -14.89 1.85 -7.01
N MET A 223 -14.46 2.11 -8.24
CA MET A 223 -15.36 2.45 -9.33
C MET A 223 -14.89 1.93 -10.67
N LYS A 224 -15.85 1.79 -11.56
CA LYS A 224 -15.61 1.58 -12.99
C LYS A 224 -15.59 2.94 -13.70
N THR A 225 -14.52 3.21 -14.45
CA THR A 225 -14.45 4.40 -15.31
C THR A 225 -15.17 4.21 -16.63
N ARG A 226 -15.52 2.97 -16.97
CA ARG A 226 -16.21 2.57 -18.20
C ARG A 226 -17.28 1.53 -17.88
N GLU A 227 -18.45 1.68 -18.48
CA GLU A 227 -19.63 0.83 -18.21
C GLU A 227 -19.43 -0.65 -18.57
N GLU A 228 -18.62 -0.93 -19.60
CA GLU A 228 -18.35 -2.29 -20.07
C GLU A 228 -17.46 -3.14 -19.15
N LEU A 229 -16.87 -2.55 -18.11
CA LEU A 229 -16.01 -3.26 -17.19
C LEU A 229 -16.82 -4.15 -16.23
N GLU A 230 -16.38 -5.38 -16.04
CA GLU A 230 -16.98 -6.31 -15.08
C GLU A 230 -16.66 -5.92 -13.63
N THR A 231 -15.46 -5.36 -13.39
CA THR A 231 -14.98 -4.99 -12.06
C THR A 231 -14.41 -3.57 -12.05
N PRO A 232 -14.42 -2.87 -10.91
CA PRO A 232 -13.82 -1.55 -10.76
C PRO A 232 -12.37 -1.50 -11.23
N ASP A 233 -11.99 -0.45 -11.94
CA ASP A 233 -10.65 -0.22 -12.45
C ASP A 233 -9.92 0.95 -11.77
N VAL A 234 -10.63 1.77 -10.99
CA VAL A 234 -10.06 2.86 -10.18
C VAL A 234 -10.39 2.66 -8.71
N GLN A 235 -9.39 2.84 -7.87
CA GLN A 235 -9.50 2.92 -6.43
C GLN A 235 -9.30 4.35 -5.96
N PHE A 236 -10.13 4.78 -4.99
CA PHE A 236 -10.03 6.07 -4.32
C PHE A 236 -9.63 5.89 -2.87
N PHE A 237 -8.87 6.82 -2.33
CA PHE A 237 -8.68 6.93 -0.89
C PHE A 237 -8.71 8.37 -0.43
N PHE A 238 -9.38 8.59 0.69
CA PHE A 238 -9.58 9.90 1.27
C PHE A 238 -8.77 10.03 2.56
N VAL A 239 -7.98 11.10 2.63
CA VAL A 239 -7.19 11.48 3.80
C VAL A 239 -7.69 12.83 4.31
N HIS A 240 -8.13 12.89 5.55
CA HIS A 240 -8.48 14.15 6.23
C HIS A 240 -7.23 14.91 6.70
N GLY A 241 -6.31 15.08 5.79
CA GLY A 241 -5.02 15.76 5.96
C GLY A 241 -4.39 16.10 4.62
N SER A 242 -3.53 17.10 4.58
CA SER A 242 -2.75 17.47 3.41
C SER A 242 -1.26 17.48 3.72
N PHE A 243 -0.43 17.27 2.69
CA PHE A 243 1.01 17.26 2.80
C PHE A 243 1.59 18.52 2.16
N LYS A 244 2.61 19.10 2.78
CA LYS A 244 3.33 20.25 2.23
C LYS A 244 3.99 19.92 0.88
N SER A 245 4.56 18.72 0.78
CA SER A 245 5.05 18.15 -0.46
C SER A 245 4.96 16.62 -0.40
N SER A 246 4.83 15.98 -1.54
CA SER A 246 4.83 14.52 -1.65
C SER A 246 6.19 13.90 -1.26
N ALA A 247 7.29 14.63 -1.49
CA ALA A 247 8.64 14.18 -1.19
C ALA A 247 8.94 14.15 0.31
N ASP A 248 8.49 15.17 1.05
CA ASP A 248 8.86 15.33 2.47
C ASP A 248 8.04 14.47 3.43
N ARG A 249 6.92 13.93 3.00
CA ARG A 249 5.94 13.18 3.83
C ARG A 249 5.55 13.92 5.12
N LYS A 250 5.68 15.26 5.11
CA LYS A 250 5.31 16.12 6.24
C LYS A 250 3.95 16.73 5.98
N LEU A 251 3.07 16.62 6.95
CA LEU A 251 1.77 17.28 6.92
C LEU A 251 1.94 18.80 6.81
N ASP A 252 1.06 19.43 6.06
CA ASP A 252 0.99 20.89 5.96
C ASP A 252 0.68 21.52 7.33
N LYS A 253 0.90 22.82 7.47
CA LYS A 253 0.62 23.54 8.72
C LYS A 253 -0.85 23.92 8.85
N GLU A 254 -1.49 24.18 7.75
CA GLU A 254 -2.88 24.60 7.66
C GLU A 254 -3.82 23.43 7.39
N PRO A 255 -5.10 23.55 7.79
CA PRO A 255 -6.08 22.50 7.58
C PRO A 255 -6.22 22.13 6.10
N GLY A 256 -6.20 20.85 5.81
CA GLY A 256 -6.35 20.38 4.44
C GLY A 256 -6.82 18.93 4.38
N MET A 257 -7.29 18.53 3.20
CA MET A 257 -7.69 17.16 2.89
C MET A 257 -7.19 16.75 1.52
N THR A 258 -7.06 15.47 1.32
CA THR A 258 -6.56 14.85 0.09
C THR A 258 -7.50 13.75 -0.36
N LEU A 259 -7.89 13.76 -1.62
CA LEU A 259 -8.52 12.64 -2.29
C LEU A 259 -7.57 12.18 -3.40
N ALA A 260 -7.20 10.92 -3.35
CA ALA A 260 -6.32 10.33 -4.34
C ALA A 260 -7.03 9.21 -5.07
N CYS A 261 -6.63 8.99 -6.31
CA CYS A 261 -7.07 7.88 -7.12
C CYS A 261 -5.88 7.21 -7.81
N TYR A 262 -6.04 5.94 -8.13
CA TYR A 262 -5.11 5.17 -8.93
C TYR A 262 -5.81 4.03 -9.65
N GLN A 263 -5.24 3.65 -10.78
CA GLN A 263 -5.72 2.49 -11.54
C GLN A 263 -5.38 1.20 -10.82
N CYS A 264 -6.37 0.30 -10.68
CA CYS A 264 -6.20 -0.98 -9.98
C CYS A 264 -5.34 -2.00 -10.76
N ARG A 265 -5.35 -1.93 -12.07
CA ARG A 265 -4.67 -2.89 -12.97
C ARG A 265 -3.95 -2.16 -14.11
N PRO A 266 -2.81 -1.47 -13.83
CA PRO A 266 -2.08 -0.74 -14.85
C PRO A 266 -1.51 -1.67 -15.93
N GLU A 267 -1.57 -1.22 -17.18
CA GLU A 267 -1.00 -1.92 -18.34
C GLU A 267 0.48 -1.55 -18.55
N SER A 268 0.91 -0.37 -18.10
CA SER A 268 2.30 0.05 -18.14
C SER A 268 3.17 -0.89 -17.32
N GLN A 269 4.29 -1.31 -17.91
CA GLN A 269 5.23 -2.24 -17.31
C GLN A 269 6.63 -1.64 -17.28
N GLY A 270 7.30 -1.85 -16.18
CA GLY A 270 8.68 -1.47 -15.95
C GLY A 270 9.58 -2.64 -15.59
N SER A 271 10.74 -2.34 -15.02
CA SER A 271 11.71 -3.35 -14.61
C SER A 271 12.44 -2.95 -13.32
N ILE A 272 12.96 -3.97 -12.63
CA ILE A 272 13.80 -3.83 -11.44
C ILE A 272 14.97 -4.79 -11.58
N HIS A 273 16.16 -4.26 -11.82
CA HIS A 273 17.38 -5.04 -12.01
C HIS A 273 18.49 -4.61 -11.06
N ILE A 274 19.48 -5.47 -10.88
CA ILE A 274 20.68 -5.12 -10.12
C ILE A 274 21.38 -3.88 -10.68
N GLY A 275 21.93 -3.07 -9.78
CA GLY A 275 22.78 -1.92 -10.11
C GLY A 275 24.24 -2.28 -10.28
N GLY A 276 24.66 -3.42 -9.71
CA GLY A 276 26.02 -3.95 -9.68
C GLY A 276 26.06 -5.35 -9.10
N GLY A 277 27.25 -5.94 -9.01
CA GLY A 277 27.45 -7.26 -8.41
C GLY A 277 27.54 -7.24 -6.86
N ASN A 278 27.53 -6.08 -6.25
CA ASN A 278 27.56 -5.94 -4.79
C ASN A 278 26.13 -5.99 -4.23
N PRO A 279 25.81 -6.88 -3.26
CA PRO A 279 24.46 -7.01 -2.70
C PRO A 279 23.97 -5.75 -1.95
N TYR A 280 24.85 -4.80 -1.65
CA TYR A 280 24.50 -3.51 -1.02
C TYR A 280 24.18 -2.40 -2.04
N ASP A 281 24.45 -2.62 -3.33
CA ASP A 281 24.09 -1.64 -4.35
C ASP A 281 22.58 -1.55 -4.51
N ALA A 282 22.09 -0.31 -4.64
CA ALA A 282 20.68 -0.10 -4.90
C ALA A 282 20.30 -0.65 -6.29
N PRO A 283 19.18 -1.37 -6.42
CA PRO A 283 18.71 -1.82 -7.72
C PRO A 283 18.28 -0.65 -8.60
N LYS A 284 18.37 -0.82 -9.91
CA LYS A 284 17.87 0.10 -10.93
C LYS A 284 16.38 -0.15 -11.11
N ILE A 285 15.56 0.74 -10.58
CA ILE A 285 14.10 0.69 -10.71
C ILE A 285 13.68 1.61 -11.86
N ARG A 286 13.02 1.04 -12.86
CA ARG A 286 12.46 1.75 -14.01
C ARG A 286 10.96 1.52 -14.06
N PRO A 287 10.15 2.36 -13.42
CA PRO A 287 8.72 2.12 -13.28
C PRO A 287 7.95 2.16 -14.59
N ASN A 288 8.34 3.08 -15.49
CA ASN A 288 7.68 3.31 -16.78
C ASN A 288 6.16 3.62 -16.64
N PHE A 289 5.79 4.33 -15.55
CA PHE A 289 4.41 4.69 -15.26
C PHE A 289 3.79 5.51 -16.40
N LEU A 290 2.49 5.31 -16.62
CA LEU A 290 1.70 6.04 -17.62
C LEU A 290 2.23 5.94 -19.06
N ALA A 291 3.02 4.92 -19.38
CA ALA A 291 3.48 4.67 -20.75
C ALA A 291 2.33 4.20 -21.66
N ASN A 292 1.30 3.57 -21.09
CA ASN A 292 0.13 3.11 -21.80
C ASN A 292 -0.98 4.15 -21.76
N LYS A 293 -1.61 4.41 -22.91
CA LYS A 293 -2.72 5.38 -23.04
C LYS A 293 -3.90 5.04 -22.14
N LEU A 294 -4.20 3.75 -21.96
CA LEU A 294 -5.28 3.31 -21.06
C LEU A 294 -5.04 3.76 -19.62
N ASP A 295 -3.79 3.69 -19.14
CA ASP A 295 -3.43 4.11 -17.79
C ASP A 295 -3.61 5.62 -17.60
N GLN A 296 -3.23 6.40 -18.62
CA GLN A 296 -3.43 7.85 -18.64
C GLN A 296 -4.93 8.19 -18.59
N ASP A 297 -5.72 7.61 -19.49
CA ASP A 297 -7.16 7.91 -19.60
C ASP A 297 -7.92 7.50 -18.32
N THR A 298 -7.59 6.35 -17.76
CA THR A 298 -8.20 5.87 -16.50
C THR A 298 -7.85 6.80 -15.33
N LEU A 299 -6.60 7.28 -15.26
CA LEU A 299 -6.18 8.19 -14.19
C LEU A 299 -6.86 9.55 -14.32
N VAL A 300 -6.97 10.10 -15.53
CA VAL A 300 -7.67 11.37 -15.81
C VAL A 300 -9.17 11.23 -15.45
N ALA A 301 -9.82 10.13 -15.85
CA ALA A 301 -11.19 9.85 -15.46
C ALA A 301 -11.35 9.80 -13.93
N GLY A 302 -10.41 9.15 -13.23
CA GLY A 302 -10.37 9.11 -11.76
C GLY A 302 -10.24 10.49 -11.13
N LEU A 303 -9.37 11.37 -11.66
CA LEU A 303 -9.21 12.75 -11.16
C LEU A 303 -10.47 13.60 -11.39
N ASN A 304 -11.11 13.45 -12.53
CA ASN A 304 -12.38 14.14 -12.82
C ASN A 304 -13.48 13.70 -11.83
N LEU A 305 -13.51 12.41 -11.46
CA LEU A 305 -14.41 11.91 -10.40
C LEU A 305 -14.03 12.48 -9.02
N CYS A 306 -12.74 12.59 -8.69
CA CYS A 306 -12.30 13.25 -7.45
C CYS A 306 -12.82 14.67 -7.36
N ARG A 307 -12.71 15.44 -8.45
CA ARG A 307 -13.20 16.83 -8.50
C ARG A 307 -14.73 16.89 -8.36
N LYS A 308 -15.46 16.02 -9.07
CA LYS A 308 -16.91 15.91 -8.95
C LYS A 308 -17.34 15.66 -7.49
N ILE A 309 -16.69 14.72 -6.80
CA ILE A 309 -16.97 14.42 -5.39
C ILE A 309 -16.63 15.63 -4.50
N GLY A 310 -15.50 16.31 -4.74
CA GLY A 310 -15.08 17.49 -3.98
C GLY A 310 -16.02 18.69 -4.09
N GLN A 311 -16.80 18.77 -5.17
CA GLN A 311 -17.74 19.86 -5.45
C GLN A 311 -19.16 19.62 -4.92
N THR A 312 -19.47 18.46 -4.37
CA THR A 312 -20.79 18.15 -3.81
C THR A 312 -21.05 18.95 -2.52
N LYS A 313 -22.31 19.01 -2.09
CA LYS A 313 -22.70 19.78 -0.92
C LYS A 313 -22.09 19.25 0.37
N ALA A 314 -22.08 17.93 0.55
CA ALA A 314 -21.62 17.30 1.80
C ALA A 314 -20.16 17.60 2.10
N LEU A 315 -19.27 17.54 1.12
CA LEU A 315 -17.84 17.85 1.29
C LEU A 315 -17.57 19.34 1.10
N GLY A 316 -18.26 20.00 0.16
CA GLY A 316 -18.08 21.40 -0.19
C GLY A 316 -18.29 22.37 0.99
N GLN A 317 -19.11 22.02 1.99
CA GLN A 317 -19.27 22.84 3.21
C GLN A 317 -17.96 22.96 4.03
N TYR A 318 -16.99 22.07 3.81
CA TYR A 318 -15.67 22.07 4.46
C TYR A 318 -14.58 22.65 3.57
N VAL A 319 -14.82 22.79 2.27
CA VAL A 319 -13.84 23.31 1.30
C VAL A 319 -13.76 24.82 1.37
N ASP A 320 -12.53 25.34 1.46
CA ASP A 320 -12.22 26.73 1.22
C ASP A 320 -11.87 26.93 -0.26
N HIS A 321 -10.84 26.23 -0.74
CA HIS A 321 -10.46 26.23 -2.15
C HIS A 321 -9.70 24.94 -2.53
N GLU A 322 -9.65 24.64 -3.83
CA GLU A 322 -8.82 23.59 -4.41
C GLU A 322 -7.37 24.08 -4.49
N MET A 323 -6.42 23.30 -3.96
CA MET A 323 -5.00 23.63 -3.93
C MET A 323 -4.24 23.02 -5.11
N ASN A 324 -4.52 21.75 -5.40
CA ASN A 324 -3.88 20.96 -6.47
C ASN A 324 -4.92 20.09 -7.16
N PRO A 325 -4.91 20.07 -8.51
CA PRO A 325 -4.06 20.83 -9.42
C PRO A 325 -4.35 22.35 -9.41
N GLY A 326 -5.47 22.80 -8.86
CA GLY A 326 -5.97 24.16 -8.83
C GLY A 326 -7.16 24.35 -9.76
N ALA A 327 -8.02 25.31 -9.42
CA ALA A 327 -9.26 25.56 -10.14
C ALA A 327 -9.07 26.01 -11.60
N ASP A 328 -7.88 26.52 -11.94
CA ASP A 328 -7.54 26.98 -13.29
C ASP A 328 -7.20 25.82 -14.24
N VAL A 329 -6.91 24.63 -13.72
CA VAL A 329 -6.67 23.43 -14.53
C VAL A 329 -8.01 22.79 -14.88
N THR A 330 -8.48 23.01 -16.09
CA THR A 330 -9.82 22.62 -16.56
C THR A 330 -9.84 21.60 -17.69
N ASP A 331 -8.68 21.27 -18.25
CA ASP A 331 -8.52 20.28 -19.31
C ASP A 331 -7.66 19.09 -18.91
N ASP A 332 -7.70 18.04 -19.73
CA ASP A 332 -7.01 16.77 -19.48
C ASP A 332 -5.49 16.84 -19.71
N ALA A 333 -4.96 17.97 -20.21
CA ALA A 333 -3.54 18.18 -20.48
C ALA A 333 -2.81 18.84 -19.29
N GLY A 334 -3.55 19.45 -18.37
CA GLY A 334 -3.05 20.08 -17.14
C GLY A 334 -3.12 19.16 -15.95
#